data_3a2b153652c2be1bfb6f0bcfd78151f7
#
_entry.id   3a2b153652c2be1bfb6f0bcfd78151f7
#
_cell.length_a   1.000
_cell.length_b   1.000
_cell.length_c   1.000
_cell.angle_alpha   90.00
_cell.angle_beta   90.00
_cell.angle_gamma   90.00
#
_symmetry.space_group_name_H-M   'P 1'
#
loop_
_entity.id
_entity.type
_entity.pdbx_description
1 polymer ?
#
loop_
_entity_poly.entity_id
_entity_poly.type
_entity_poly.pdbx_seq_one_letter_code
_entity_poly.pdbx_strand_id
1 'polypeptide(L)' 'MPKIKLDDIEYNTEDLSEHGQATLNSLQFLEVQLQKLKSEIAVYQTAQRTYVAALKAEIQQSGIEPIAPGEAAEE' A
#
# COMPACT_ATOMS: atom_id res chain seq x y z
N MET A 1 31.03 -3.92 -1.09
CA MET A 1 30.76 -2.64 -1.64
C MET A 1 29.30 -2.46 -1.83
N PRO A 2 28.74 -1.39 -1.35
CA PRO A 2 27.31 -1.15 -1.51
C PRO A 2 26.96 -0.93 -2.98
N LYS A 3 25.86 -1.49 -3.37
CA LYS A 3 25.40 -1.39 -4.74
C LYS A 3 23.94 -1.00 -4.76
N ILE A 4 23.51 -0.39 -5.85
CA ILE A 4 22.12 -0.05 -6.04
C ILE A 4 21.72 -0.55 -7.42
N LYS A 5 20.49 -1.06 -7.54
CA LYS A 5 19.98 -1.56 -8.79
C LYS A 5 18.89 -0.65 -9.29
N LEU A 6 19.07 -0.10 -10.47
CA LEU A 6 18.09 0.77 -11.11
C LEU A 6 17.82 0.20 -12.49
N ASP A 7 16.54 -0.07 -12.77
CA ASP A 7 16.15 -0.62 -14.08
C ASP A 7 16.93 -1.88 -14.42
N ASP A 8 17.12 -2.71 -13.40
CA ASP A 8 17.86 -4.00 -13.56
C ASP A 8 19.33 -3.83 -13.84
N ILE A 9 19.88 -2.65 -13.65
CA ILE A 9 21.32 -2.42 -13.81
C ILE A 9 21.89 -2.05 -12.45
N GLU A 10 22.96 -2.74 -12.08
CA GLU A 10 23.60 -2.48 -10.80
C GLU A 10 24.68 -1.43 -10.94
N TYR A 11 24.74 -0.54 -9.99
CA TYR A 11 25.77 0.48 -9.93
C TYR A 11 26.41 0.45 -8.56
N ASN A 12 27.67 0.85 -8.51
CA ASN A 12 28.39 0.95 -7.25
C ASN A 12 28.08 2.31 -6.66
N THR A 13 27.52 2.33 -5.46
CA THR A 13 27.10 3.60 -4.86
C THR A 13 28.29 4.51 -4.58
N GLU A 14 29.49 3.95 -4.46
CA GLU A 14 30.65 4.78 -4.23
C GLU A 14 31.00 5.64 -5.44
N ASP A 15 30.49 5.31 -6.61
CA ASP A 15 30.75 6.11 -7.79
C ASP A 15 29.86 7.33 -7.88
N LEU A 16 28.91 7.49 -6.98
CA LEU A 16 28.00 8.61 -7.03
C LEU A 16 28.67 9.87 -6.51
N SER A 17 28.28 11.02 -7.08
CA SER A 17 28.72 12.30 -6.56
C SER A 17 28.06 12.56 -5.21
N GLU A 18 28.46 13.63 -4.54
CA GLU A 18 27.81 13.99 -3.29
C GLU A 18 26.32 14.20 -3.48
N HIS A 19 25.95 14.85 -4.57
CA HIS A 19 24.53 15.06 -4.85
C HIS A 19 23.84 13.71 -5.08
N GLY A 20 24.48 12.82 -5.80
CA GLY A 20 23.92 11.49 -6.04
C GLY A 20 23.76 10.69 -4.77
N GLN A 21 24.72 10.80 -3.85
CA GLN A 21 24.62 10.12 -2.56
C GLN A 21 23.51 10.68 -1.72
N ALA A 22 23.32 12.00 -1.72
CA ALA A 22 22.23 12.60 -0.99
C ALA A 22 20.89 12.17 -1.57
N THR A 23 20.79 12.09 -2.89
CA THR A 23 19.57 11.64 -3.54
C THR A 23 19.29 10.17 -3.20
N LEU A 24 20.33 9.35 -3.16
CA LEU A 24 20.17 7.94 -2.79
C LEU A 24 19.64 7.83 -1.36
N ASN A 25 20.15 8.63 -0.44
CA ASN A 25 19.68 8.59 0.93
C ASN A 25 18.21 8.98 1.01
N SER A 26 17.81 9.99 0.22
CA SER A 26 16.40 10.38 0.18
C SER A 26 15.53 9.27 -0.37
N LEU A 27 16.01 8.58 -1.41
CA LEU A 27 15.27 7.48 -2.00
C LEU A 27 15.12 6.34 -0.99
N GLN A 28 16.17 6.02 -0.27
CA GLN A 28 16.12 4.94 0.72
C GLN A 28 15.13 5.29 1.83
N PHE A 29 15.11 6.55 2.26
CA PHE A 29 14.16 6.98 3.26
C PHE A 29 12.73 6.83 2.74
N LEU A 30 12.49 7.26 1.49
CA LEU A 30 11.16 7.14 0.92
C LEU A 30 10.73 5.69 0.78
N GLU A 31 11.64 4.82 0.43
CA GLU A 31 11.30 3.40 0.29
C GLU A 31 10.87 2.79 1.61
N VAL A 32 11.52 3.17 2.69
CA VAL A 32 11.13 2.71 4.01
C VAL A 32 9.74 3.24 4.34
N GLN A 33 9.47 4.51 4.05
CA GLN A 33 8.16 5.09 4.32
C GLN A 33 7.09 4.44 3.47
N LEU A 34 7.39 4.15 2.21
CA LEU A 34 6.43 3.48 1.34
C LEU A 34 6.10 2.09 1.86
N GLN A 35 7.10 1.36 2.32
CA GLN A 35 6.87 0.03 2.86
C GLN A 35 5.97 0.10 4.09
N LYS A 36 6.21 1.08 4.95
CA LYS A 36 5.40 1.27 6.13
C LYS A 36 3.96 1.57 5.75
N LEU A 37 3.77 2.45 4.77
CA LEU A 37 2.42 2.81 4.33
C LEU A 37 1.72 1.62 3.70
N LYS A 38 2.43 0.80 2.93
CA LYS A 38 1.85 -0.39 2.34
C LYS A 38 1.37 -1.35 3.42
N SER A 39 2.14 -1.49 4.48
CA SER A 39 1.75 -2.34 5.60
C SER A 39 0.51 -1.79 6.29
N GLU A 40 0.44 -0.48 6.47
CA GLU A 40 -0.73 0.14 7.07
C GLU A 40 -1.97 -0.04 6.20
N ILE A 41 -1.80 0.13 4.89
CA ILE A 41 -2.91 -0.08 3.96
C ILE A 41 -3.42 -1.52 4.08
N ALA A 42 -2.51 -2.49 4.15
CA ALA A 42 -2.92 -3.89 4.24
C ALA A 42 -3.73 -4.14 5.51
N VAL A 43 -3.32 -3.53 6.62
CA VAL A 43 -4.05 -3.67 7.87
C VAL A 43 -5.45 -3.07 7.74
N TYR A 44 -5.54 -1.87 7.16
CA TYR A 44 -6.83 -1.21 7.02
C TYR A 44 -7.72 -1.96 6.05
N GLN A 45 -7.16 -2.53 4.99
CA GLN A 45 -7.94 -3.31 4.04
C GLN A 45 -8.51 -4.57 4.69
N THR A 46 -7.73 -5.20 5.55
CA THR A 46 -8.20 -6.38 6.27
C THR A 46 -9.36 -5.99 7.20
N ALA A 47 -9.21 -4.89 7.92
CA ALA A 47 -10.28 -4.41 8.80
C ALA A 47 -11.51 -4.05 7.98
N GLN A 48 -11.33 -3.44 6.83
CA GLN A 48 -12.45 -3.08 5.97
C GLN A 48 -13.22 -4.32 5.54
N ARG A 49 -12.52 -5.37 5.12
CA ARG A 49 -13.19 -6.61 4.71
C ARG A 49 -13.97 -7.22 5.85
N THR A 50 -13.40 -7.18 7.04
CA THR A 50 -14.07 -7.72 8.22
C THR A 50 -15.35 -6.95 8.52
N TYR A 51 -15.27 -5.63 8.46
CA TYR A 51 -16.45 -4.82 8.74
C TYR A 51 -17.51 -4.97 7.66
N VAL A 52 -17.09 -5.07 6.40
CA VAL A 52 -18.04 -5.28 5.31
C VAL A 52 -18.76 -6.62 5.49
N ALA A 53 -18.00 -7.67 5.85
CA ALA A 53 -18.63 -8.98 6.07
C ALA A 53 -19.59 -8.93 7.24
N ALA A 54 -19.23 -8.24 8.31
CA ALA A 54 -20.11 -8.12 9.47
C ALA A 54 -21.38 -7.36 9.11
N LEU A 55 -21.26 -6.32 8.32
CA LEU A 55 -22.40 -5.53 7.92
C LEU A 55 -23.31 -6.33 7.00
N LYS A 56 -22.74 -7.11 6.09
CA LYS A 56 -23.55 -7.97 5.23
C LYS A 56 -24.34 -9.00 6.04
N ALA A 57 -23.69 -9.56 7.06
CA ALA A 57 -24.36 -10.53 7.92
C ALA A 57 -25.52 -9.87 8.67
N GLU A 58 -25.29 -8.64 9.13
CA GLU A 58 -26.32 -7.91 9.82
C GLU A 58 -27.50 -7.62 8.88
N ILE A 59 -27.22 -7.24 7.67
CA ILE A 59 -28.27 -6.96 6.69
C ILE A 59 -29.09 -8.23 6.42
N GLN A 60 -28.42 -9.36 6.30
CA GLN A 60 -29.15 -10.60 6.07
C GLN A 60 -29.99 -11.01 7.26
N GLN A 61 -29.44 -10.87 8.45
CA GLN A 61 -30.18 -11.24 9.63
C GLN A 61 -31.37 -10.33 9.88
N SER A 62 -31.26 -9.08 9.52
CA SER A 62 -32.36 -8.14 9.72
C SER A 62 -33.37 -8.15 8.59
N GLY A 63 -33.11 -8.91 7.54
CA GLY A 63 -34.05 -8.99 6.43
C GLY A 63 -34.15 -7.70 5.62
N ILE A 64 -33.10 -6.90 5.65
CA ILE A 64 -33.12 -5.65 4.93
C ILE A 64 -32.95 -5.93 3.45
N GLU A 65 -33.78 -5.33 2.63
CA GLU A 65 -33.72 -5.54 1.20
C GLU A 65 -33.00 -4.42 0.49
N PRO A 66 -32.30 -4.71 -0.59
CA PRO A 66 -31.59 -3.66 -1.31
C PRO A 66 -32.55 -2.67 -1.95
N ILE A 67 -32.12 -1.42 -1.96
CA ILE A 67 -32.89 -0.40 -2.62
C ILE A 67 -32.71 -0.53 -4.12
N ALA A 68 -31.52 -0.81 -4.58
CA ALA A 68 -31.23 -0.96 -5.99
C ALA A 68 -30.36 -2.14 -6.18
N PRO A 69 -30.64 -2.99 -7.14
CA PRO A 69 -29.86 -4.16 -7.35
C PRO A 69 -28.55 -3.79 -7.93
N GLY A 70 -27.58 -4.25 -7.32
CA GLY A 70 -26.40 -4.29 -7.99
C GLY A 70 -25.53 -3.21 -8.23
N GLU A 71 -25.74 -2.11 -8.26
CA GLU A 71 -24.86 -1.27 -8.70
C GLU A 71 -24.27 -0.61 -7.74
N ALA A 72 -24.03 -0.66 -6.98
CA ALA A 72 -23.47 -0.09 -6.11
C ALA A 72 -22.44 0.47 -5.89
N ALA A 73 -22.19 0.90 -5.47
CA ALA A 73 -21.27 1.40 -5.30
C ALA A 73 -20.38 1.40 -4.44
N GLU A 74 -20.01 1.66 -4.23
CA GLU A 74 -19.30 1.79 -3.60
C GLU A 74 -18.79 1.96 -2.85
N GLU A 75 -18.33 2.21 -2.57
CA GLU A 75 -17.78 2.39 -1.85
C GLU A 75 -17.36 2.26 -1.45
#